data_2ada47a7059a8e8038bea2b6fc4deec5
#
_entry.id   2ada47a7059a8e8038bea2b6fc4deec5
#
_cell.length_a   1.000
_cell.length_b   1.000
_cell.length_c   1.000
_cell.angle_alpha   90.00
_cell.angle_beta   90.00
_cell.angle_gamma   90.00
#
_symmetry.space_group_name_H-M   'P 1'
#
loop_
_entity.id
_entity.type
_entity.pdbx_description
1 polymer ?
#
loop_
_entity_poly.entity_id
_entity_poly.type
_entity_poly.pdbx_seq_one_letter_code
_entity_poly.pdbx_strand_id
1 'polypeptide(L)'
;MFADGSGANTIDSVQQKKLALEQLRLALKNLKPNCWMMPLLAVIICVMFADWVSVPVLAFWFALVAIGGSYLGIVAFAFPRADSRSLASHNWQTHAAIGYALFAASWSSLVILFWRHGDNLNQMLILLLIACTLAGNAALVGASKPLAVIGYGVYGFALVLDPLREGGVIYDGLAALAFGYVCYLAYMSRQIYFTARDMLLLRDDKNELIEALARSKGESDLARERAEAASRAKSEFLANMSHELRTPLNAILGFSEMIFSNALGTNPAKYKEYAKLVHEFGNHLLALVNDILDLAKIESGRLELRESDVDLAVLAGETVLLLADQAAVAQLDLVAEIEPGLPMLRGDGRALRQILINLLSNAIKYTPAGGEIAVFARPSGTGEIVFGVRDTGIGIDPRDQMRVFSSFGQGRHDVAIGDKGTGLGLAIVKGLCEAHGGRITLASELGQGTCVSIALPAARARPRLKRAS
;
A
#
# COMPACT_ATOMS: atom_id res chain seq x y z
N MET A 1 -37.09 11.91 -11.49
CA MET A 1 -36.03 11.24 -10.79
C MET A 1 -35.12 12.30 -10.18
N PHE A 2 -35.47 12.77 -9.00
CA PHE A 2 -34.83 13.90 -8.31
C PHE A 2 -33.74 13.33 -7.42
N ALA A 3 -32.47 13.55 -7.76
CA ALA A 3 -31.35 13.25 -6.90
C ALA A 3 -31.05 14.45 -6.02
N ASP A 4 -31.05 14.18 -4.74
CA ASP A 4 -30.81 14.98 -3.56
C ASP A 4 -29.77 16.11 -3.71
N GLY A 5 -30.26 17.35 -3.76
CA GLY A 5 -29.45 18.57 -3.63
C GLY A 5 -28.98 18.87 -2.20
N SER A 6 -29.29 18.01 -1.21
CA SER A 6 -28.93 18.22 0.21
C SER A 6 -27.45 17.89 0.54
N GLY A 7 -26.84 17.00 -0.20
CA GLY A 7 -25.46 16.57 0.06
C GLY A 7 -24.39 17.61 -0.34
N ALA A 8 -24.60 18.33 -1.44
CA ALA A 8 -23.65 19.35 -1.91
C ALA A 8 -23.60 20.57 -0.97
N ASN A 9 -24.76 21.02 -0.45
CA ASN A 9 -24.84 22.14 0.49
C ASN A 9 -24.21 21.84 1.87
N THR A 10 -24.23 20.60 2.32
CA THR A 10 -23.63 20.20 3.60
C THR A 10 -22.10 20.09 3.53
N ILE A 11 -21.56 19.58 2.43
CA ILE A 11 -20.11 19.49 2.21
C ILE A 11 -19.50 20.88 2.12
N ASP A 12 -20.14 21.81 1.40
CA ASP A 12 -19.70 23.19 1.26
C ASP A 12 -19.71 23.93 2.61
N SER A 13 -20.72 23.69 3.47
CA SER A 13 -20.81 24.27 4.82
C SER A 13 -19.73 23.77 5.79
N VAL A 14 -19.34 22.50 5.69
CA VAL A 14 -18.28 21.91 6.52
C VAL A 14 -16.91 22.45 6.09
N GLN A 15 -16.68 22.56 4.80
CA GLN A 15 -15.42 23.09 4.25
C GLN A 15 -15.25 24.57 4.57
N GLN A 16 -16.33 25.36 4.49
CA GLN A 16 -16.32 26.77 4.93
C GLN A 16 -16.04 26.94 6.41
N LYS A 17 -16.59 26.07 7.28
CA LYS A 17 -16.27 26.10 8.73
C LYS A 17 -14.82 25.74 9.01
N LYS A 18 -14.28 24.72 8.33
CA LYS A 18 -12.86 24.35 8.45
C LYS A 18 -11.96 25.52 8.07
N LEU A 19 -12.22 26.16 6.93
CA LEU A 19 -11.46 27.30 6.44
C LEU A 19 -11.52 28.48 7.42
N ALA A 20 -12.70 28.80 7.95
CA ALA A 20 -12.88 29.87 8.94
C ALA A 20 -12.10 29.60 10.25
N LEU A 21 -12.02 28.34 10.67
CA LEU A 21 -11.21 27.94 11.82
C LEU A 21 -9.71 28.06 11.56
N GLU A 22 -9.22 27.70 10.38
CA GLU A 22 -7.82 27.87 10.00
C GLU A 22 -7.43 29.37 9.86
N GLN A 23 -8.33 30.20 9.31
CA GLN A 23 -8.15 31.65 9.27
C GLN A 23 -8.11 32.26 10.70
N LEU A 24 -8.99 31.79 11.60
CA LEU A 24 -8.95 32.19 13.00
C LEU A 24 -7.65 31.76 13.68
N ARG A 25 -7.17 30.53 13.40
CA ARG A 25 -5.90 30.02 13.90
C ARG A 25 -4.73 30.92 13.48
N LEU A 26 -4.72 31.36 12.23
CA LEU A 26 -3.70 32.26 11.71
C LEU A 26 -3.74 33.62 12.44
N ALA A 27 -4.92 34.22 12.59
CA ALA A 27 -5.10 35.48 13.31
C ALA A 27 -4.68 35.38 14.79
N LEU A 28 -5.11 34.36 15.50
CA LEU A 28 -4.75 34.12 16.90
C LEU A 28 -3.25 33.84 17.07
N LYS A 29 -2.62 33.14 16.12
CA LYS A 29 -1.16 32.93 16.10
C LYS A 29 -0.41 34.27 16.03
N ASN A 30 -0.87 35.17 15.18
CA ASN A 30 -0.27 36.52 15.02
C ASN A 30 -0.50 37.41 16.25
N LEU A 31 -1.59 37.19 17.00
CA LEU A 31 -1.88 37.95 18.22
C LEU A 31 -1.06 37.51 19.43
N LYS A 32 -0.49 36.31 19.46
CA LYS A 32 0.30 35.81 20.61
C LYS A 32 1.42 36.72 21.08
N PRO A 33 2.28 37.28 20.20
CA PRO A 33 3.34 38.21 20.63
C PRO A 33 2.77 39.44 21.31
N ASN A 34 1.61 39.93 20.86
CA ASN A 34 0.99 41.12 21.42
C ASN A 34 0.55 40.94 22.89
N CYS A 35 0.24 39.73 23.33
CA CYS A 35 -0.13 39.45 24.73
C CYS A 35 0.98 39.85 25.71
N TRP A 36 2.26 39.86 25.26
CA TRP A 36 3.42 40.28 26.07
C TRP A 36 3.84 41.72 25.78
N MET A 37 3.73 42.18 24.55
CA MET A 37 4.16 43.50 24.15
C MET A 37 3.19 44.60 24.58
N MET A 38 1.89 44.36 24.57
CA MET A 38 0.89 45.37 24.87
C MET A 38 0.86 45.83 26.34
N PRO A 39 1.04 44.99 27.36
CA PRO A 39 1.20 45.47 28.73
C PRO A 39 2.43 46.38 28.91
N LEU A 40 3.55 46.07 28.23
CA LEU A 40 4.73 46.89 28.26
C LEU A 40 4.47 48.28 27.62
N LEU A 41 3.80 48.30 26.47
CA LEU A 41 3.39 49.52 25.79
C LEU A 41 2.41 50.33 26.66
N ALA A 42 1.48 49.66 27.35
CA ALA A 42 0.56 50.36 28.26
C ALA A 42 1.27 51.03 29.43
N VAL A 43 2.35 50.45 29.98
CA VAL A 43 3.18 51.11 30.99
C VAL A 43 3.85 52.39 30.41
N ILE A 44 4.40 52.29 29.22
CA ILE A 44 5.02 53.47 28.55
C ILE A 44 3.99 54.57 28.34
N ILE A 45 2.77 54.23 27.91
CA ILE A 45 1.67 55.20 27.76
C ILE A 45 1.29 55.82 29.09
N CYS A 46 1.19 55.07 30.19
CA CYS A 46 0.93 55.61 31.50
C CYS A 46 1.99 56.62 31.95
N VAL A 47 3.27 56.31 31.72
CA VAL A 47 4.36 57.24 32.02
C VAL A 47 4.27 58.49 31.15
N MET A 48 4.00 58.34 29.85
CA MET A 48 3.90 59.46 28.91
C MET A 48 2.74 60.43 29.24
N PHE A 49 1.63 59.92 29.78
CA PHE A 49 0.46 60.71 30.11
C PHE A 49 0.38 61.12 31.60
N ALA A 50 1.40 60.84 32.41
CA ALA A 50 1.40 61.09 33.85
C ALA A 50 1.20 62.61 34.24
N ASP A 51 1.63 63.53 33.37
CA ASP A 51 1.44 64.97 33.59
C ASP A 51 0.02 65.49 33.25
N TRP A 52 -0.74 64.66 32.44
CA TRP A 52 -2.07 65.03 32.00
C TRP A 52 -3.19 64.31 32.77
N VAL A 53 -2.89 63.14 33.29
CA VAL A 53 -3.92 62.23 33.85
C VAL A 53 -3.55 61.81 35.26
N SER A 54 -4.52 61.82 36.19
CA SER A 54 -4.29 61.40 37.57
C SER A 54 -3.92 59.91 37.68
N VAL A 55 -3.03 59.58 38.63
CA VAL A 55 -2.54 58.20 38.86
C VAL A 55 -3.68 57.15 39.02
N PRO A 56 -4.80 57.42 39.73
CA PRO A 56 -5.91 56.45 39.80
C PRO A 56 -6.52 56.13 38.44
N VAL A 57 -6.64 57.09 37.54
CA VAL A 57 -7.21 56.88 36.17
C VAL A 57 -6.25 56.09 35.31
N LEU A 58 -4.93 56.41 35.40
CA LEU A 58 -3.89 55.61 34.73
C LEU A 58 -3.89 54.14 35.20
N ALA A 59 -3.96 53.91 36.51
CA ALA A 59 -4.01 52.57 37.09
C ALA A 59 -5.31 51.81 36.66
N PHE A 60 -6.44 52.49 36.62
CA PHE A 60 -7.70 51.93 36.17
C PHE A 60 -7.62 51.53 34.68
N TRP A 61 -7.12 52.43 33.82
CA TRP A 61 -6.95 52.11 32.41
C TRP A 61 -5.98 50.96 32.18
N PHE A 62 -4.85 50.91 32.87
CA PHE A 62 -3.90 49.83 32.81
C PHE A 62 -4.55 48.47 33.22
N ALA A 63 -5.39 48.47 34.27
CA ALA A 63 -6.11 47.28 34.68
C ALA A 63 -7.08 46.79 33.61
N LEU A 64 -7.81 47.71 32.94
CA LEU A 64 -8.69 47.36 31.82
C LEU A 64 -7.93 46.70 30.67
N VAL A 65 -6.79 47.26 30.28
CA VAL A 65 -5.93 46.71 29.22
C VAL A 65 -5.37 45.34 29.63
N ALA A 66 -4.94 45.20 30.88
CA ALA A 66 -4.41 43.94 31.40
C ALA A 66 -5.48 42.84 31.42
N ILE A 67 -6.72 43.15 31.85
CA ILE A 67 -7.85 42.20 31.86
C ILE A 67 -8.23 41.76 30.44
N GLY A 68 -8.43 42.76 29.53
CA GLY A 68 -8.78 42.48 28.13
C GLY A 68 -7.69 41.67 27.41
N GLY A 69 -6.41 42.05 27.62
CA GLY A 69 -5.27 41.36 27.04
C GLY A 69 -5.08 39.94 27.59
N SER A 70 -5.31 39.73 28.90
CA SER A 70 -5.22 38.40 29.53
C SER A 70 -6.28 37.45 29.00
N TYR A 71 -7.53 37.89 28.88
CA TYR A 71 -8.60 37.08 28.33
C TYR A 71 -8.30 36.69 26.87
N LEU A 72 -7.93 37.63 26.03
CA LEU A 72 -7.55 37.36 24.63
C LEU A 72 -6.33 36.42 24.58
N GLY A 73 -5.37 36.59 25.48
CA GLY A 73 -4.19 35.72 25.62
C GLY A 73 -4.58 34.30 25.93
N ILE A 74 -5.46 34.09 26.93
CA ILE A 74 -5.96 32.76 27.29
C ILE A 74 -6.56 32.07 26.04
N VAL A 75 -7.42 32.79 25.29
CA VAL A 75 -8.03 32.25 24.07
C VAL A 75 -6.97 31.93 23.00
N ALA A 76 -6.01 32.84 22.78
CA ALA A 76 -4.94 32.68 21.78
C ALA A 76 -3.98 31.53 22.10
N PHE A 77 -3.74 31.21 23.38
CA PHE A 77 -2.89 30.10 23.79
C PHE A 77 -3.64 28.77 23.90
N ALA A 78 -4.93 28.79 24.26
CA ALA A 78 -5.75 27.60 24.41
C ALA A 78 -6.19 27.00 23.06
N PHE A 79 -6.57 27.85 22.10
CA PHE A 79 -7.09 27.41 20.81
C PHE A 79 -6.16 26.45 20.02
N PRO A 80 -4.84 26.67 19.87
CA PRO A 80 -3.96 25.77 19.14
C PRO A 80 -3.72 24.41 19.82
N ARG A 81 -4.07 24.28 21.11
CA ARG A 81 -3.96 23.06 21.91
C ARG A 81 -5.28 22.30 21.99
N ALA A 82 -6.35 22.86 21.43
CA ALA A 82 -7.66 22.26 21.46
C ALA A 82 -7.71 21.02 20.55
N ASP A 83 -8.15 19.87 21.07
CA ASP A 83 -8.41 18.65 20.33
C ASP A 83 -9.56 18.83 19.34
N SER A 84 -9.64 17.97 18.34
CA SER A 84 -10.71 17.97 17.34
C SER A 84 -12.12 17.93 17.95
N ARG A 85 -12.32 17.27 19.10
CA ARG A 85 -13.58 17.27 19.86
C ARG A 85 -13.88 18.63 20.47
N SER A 86 -12.87 19.29 21.04
CA SER A 86 -12.99 20.62 21.64
C SER A 86 -13.23 21.68 20.57
N LEU A 87 -12.64 21.57 19.38
CA LEU A 87 -12.88 22.43 18.23
C LEU A 87 -14.33 22.36 17.73
N ALA A 88 -14.94 21.18 17.82
CA ALA A 88 -16.33 20.96 17.40
C ALA A 88 -17.36 21.40 18.45
N SER A 89 -17.04 21.32 19.74
CA SER A 89 -17.96 21.58 20.85
C SER A 89 -17.93 23.02 21.38
N HIS A 90 -16.80 23.74 21.23
CA HIS A 90 -16.64 25.11 21.72
C HIS A 90 -16.81 26.12 20.58
N ASN A 91 -17.55 27.20 20.86
CA ASN A 91 -17.69 28.30 19.93
C ASN A 91 -16.47 29.26 19.99
N TRP A 92 -15.32 28.76 19.55
CA TRP A 92 -14.05 29.48 19.59
C TRP A 92 -14.08 30.82 18.88
N GLN A 93 -14.85 30.93 17.80
CA GLN A 93 -15.03 32.21 17.09
C GLN A 93 -15.67 33.26 17.99
N THR A 94 -16.67 32.88 18.77
CA THR A 94 -17.36 33.81 19.70
C THR A 94 -16.42 34.21 20.85
N HIS A 95 -15.68 33.28 21.45
CA HIS A 95 -14.71 33.62 22.51
C HIS A 95 -13.59 34.53 22.00
N ALA A 96 -13.07 34.25 20.79
CA ALA A 96 -12.06 35.12 20.17
C ALA A 96 -12.63 36.53 19.86
N ALA A 97 -13.86 36.61 19.35
CA ALA A 97 -14.54 37.87 19.07
C ALA A 97 -14.78 38.68 20.35
N ILE A 98 -15.29 38.05 21.43
CA ILE A 98 -15.51 38.72 22.72
C ILE A 98 -14.17 39.19 23.32
N GLY A 99 -13.16 38.31 23.35
CA GLY A 99 -11.85 38.67 23.91
C GLY A 99 -11.19 39.79 23.14
N TYR A 100 -11.31 39.76 21.81
CA TYR A 100 -10.76 40.83 20.99
C TYR A 100 -11.56 42.11 21.09
N ALA A 101 -12.89 42.09 21.23
CA ALA A 101 -13.73 43.29 21.45
C ALA A 101 -13.40 43.95 22.81
N LEU A 102 -13.27 43.15 23.86
CA LEU A 102 -12.86 43.67 25.18
C LEU A 102 -11.47 44.33 25.14
N PHE A 103 -10.53 43.70 24.46
CA PHE A 103 -9.19 44.24 24.29
C PHE A 103 -9.21 45.55 23.46
N ALA A 104 -9.93 45.55 22.33
CA ALA A 104 -10.04 46.77 21.52
C ALA A 104 -10.75 47.91 22.25
N ALA A 105 -11.79 47.61 22.99
CA ALA A 105 -12.51 48.60 23.81
C ALA A 105 -11.63 49.19 24.94
N SER A 106 -10.82 48.31 25.59
CA SER A 106 -9.89 48.79 26.65
C SER A 106 -8.85 49.75 26.10
N TRP A 107 -8.30 49.52 24.90
CA TRP A 107 -7.40 50.43 24.25
C TRP A 107 -8.09 51.71 23.75
N SER A 108 -9.29 51.59 23.16
CA SER A 108 -10.05 52.75 22.69
C SER A 108 -10.54 53.67 23.82
N SER A 109 -10.71 53.10 25.04
CA SER A 109 -11.08 53.90 26.21
C SER A 109 -10.05 54.97 26.58
N LEU A 110 -8.83 54.88 26.08
CA LEU A 110 -7.79 55.90 26.18
C LEU A 110 -8.30 57.28 25.71
N VAL A 111 -9.08 57.30 24.63
CA VAL A 111 -9.69 58.52 24.10
C VAL A 111 -10.67 59.15 25.13
N ILE A 112 -11.46 58.36 25.84
CA ILE A 112 -12.43 58.83 26.81
C ILE A 112 -11.75 59.27 28.12
N LEU A 113 -10.78 58.52 28.57
CA LEU A 113 -10.16 58.69 29.88
C LEU A 113 -9.05 59.70 29.91
N PHE A 114 -8.30 59.85 28.78
CA PHE A 114 -7.09 60.68 28.74
C PHE A 114 -7.24 61.97 27.93
N TRP A 115 -8.36 62.14 27.20
CA TRP A 115 -8.63 63.30 26.35
C TRP A 115 -8.74 64.58 27.19
N ARG A 116 -7.94 65.58 26.85
CA ARG A 116 -8.05 66.92 27.45
C ARG A 116 -8.48 67.92 26.41
N HIS A 117 -9.64 68.55 26.66
CA HIS A 117 -10.13 69.66 25.84
C HIS A 117 -9.19 70.88 25.86
N GLY A 118 -8.87 71.37 24.69
CA GLY A 118 -8.01 72.52 24.54
C GLY A 118 -6.49 72.29 24.63
N ASP A 119 -6.08 71.01 24.82
CA ASP A 119 -4.64 70.64 24.76
C ASP A 119 -4.36 69.88 23.46
N ASN A 120 -3.89 70.62 22.46
CA ASN A 120 -3.64 70.08 21.12
C ASN A 120 -2.59 68.95 21.12
N LEU A 121 -1.59 69.01 21.99
CA LEU A 121 -0.50 68.06 22.08
C LEU A 121 -1.04 66.70 22.61
N ASN A 122 -1.82 66.73 23.72
CA ASN A 122 -2.47 65.62 24.31
C ASN A 122 -3.37 64.91 23.27
N GLN A 123 -4.22 65.68 22.59
CA GLN A 123 -5.17 65.19 21.59
C GLN A 123 -4.49 64.54 20.40
N MET A 124 -3.45 65.17 19.85
CA MET A 124 -2.69 64.61 18.70
C MET A 124 -1.97 63.32 19.07
N LEU A 125 -1.41 63.21 20.29
CA LEU A 125 -0.75 61.99 20.76
C LEU A 125 -1.76 60.83 20.89
N ILE A 126 -2.97 61.08 21.41
CA ILE A 126 -4.02 60.08 21.52
C ILE A 126 -4.46 59.60 20.14
N LEU A 127 -4.73 60.51 19.22
CA LEU A 127 -5.14 60.15 17.83
C LEU A 127 -4.05 59.35 17.13
N LEU A 128 -2.78 59.73 17.29
CA LEU A 128 -1.66 58.97 16.73
C LEU A 128 -1.56 57.56 17.30
N LEU A 129 -1.72 57.39 18.62
CA LEU A 129 -1.69 56.08 19.26
C LEU A 129 -2.81 55.16 18.77
N ILE A 130 -4.05 55.67 18.65
CA ILE A 130 -5.19 54.92 18.12
C ILE A 130 -4.99 54.55 16.65
N ALA A 131 -4.48 55.51 15.83
CA ALA A 131 -4.18 55.27 14.42
C ALA A 131 -3.11 54.18 14.24
N CYS A 132 -2.02 54.23 15.01
CA CYS A 132 -0.97 53.20 15.02
C CYS A 132 -1.50 51.83 15.47
N THR A 133 -2.37 51.82 16.50
CA THR A 133 -2.99 50.58 16.97
C THR A 133 -3.93 49.96 15.90
N LEU A 134 -4.70 50.81 15.21
CA LEU A 134 -5.55 50.37 14.11
C LEU A 134 -4.76 49.81 12.92
N ALA A 135 -3.60 50.46 12.58
CA ALA A 135 -2.70 49.92 11.55
C ALA A 135 -2.14 48.55 11.91
N GLY A 136 -1.67 48.37 13.16
CA GLY A 136 -1.20 47.10 13.67
C GLY A 136 -2.31 46.02 13.64
N ASN A 137 -3.54 46.42 13.96
CA ASN A 137 -4.69 45.56 13.90
C ASN A 137 -4.95 44.99 12.48
N ALA A 138 -4.85 45.83 11.46
CA ALA A 138 -5.06 45.37 10.07
C ALA A 138 -4.11 44.23 9.69
N ALA A 139 -2.86 44.29 10.11
CA ALA A 139 -1.85 43.24 9.85
C ALA A 139 -2.07 41.98 10.67
N LEU A 140 -2.49 42.09 11.92
CA LEU A 140 -2.55 40.99 12.85
C LEU A 140 -3.83 40.12 12.69
N VAL A 141 -4.98 40.77 12.54
CA VAL A 141 -6.29 40.10 12.50
C VAL A 141 -6.94 40.07 11.12
N GLY A 142 -6.31 40.65 10.11
CA GLY A 142 -6.86 40.75 8.75
C GLY A 142 -7.24 39.39 8.13
N ALA A 143 -6.59 38.32 8.54
CA ALA A 143 -6.93 36.97 8.12
C ALA A 143 -8.32 36.47 8.64
N SER A 144 -8.86 37.07 9.71
CA SER A 144 -10.14 36.73 10.31
C SER A 144 -11.14 37.86 10.15
N LYS A 145 -12.12 37.71 9.26
CA LYS A 145 -13.15 38.71 9.00
C LYS A 145 -13.88 39.23 10.27
N PRO A 146 -14.33 38.37 11.22
CA PRO A 146 -15.01 38.85 12.43
C PRO A 146 -14.12 39.73 13.28
N LEU A 147 -12.86 39.36 13.51
CA LEU A 147 -11.94 40.13 14.33
C LEU A 147 -11.59 41.48 13.66
N ALA A 148 -11.38 41.46 12.35
CA ALA A 148 -11.09 42.68 11.60
C ALA A 148 -12.26 43.70 11.70
N VAL A 149 -13.49 43.25 11.53
CA VAL A 149 -14.70 44.11 11.62
C VAL A 149 -14.82 44.72 13.01
N ILE A 150 -14.58 43.96 14.09
CA ILE A 150 -14.59 44.47 15.45
C ILE A 150 -13.51 45.57 15.65
N GLY A 151 -12.29 45.29 15.18
CA GLY A 151 -11.20 46.28 15.28
C GLY A 151 -11.51 47.59 14.58
N TYR A 152 -11.95 47.54 13.32
CA TYR A 152 -12.33 48.75 12.56
C TYR A 152 -13.52 49.45 13.18
N GLY A 153 -14.52 48.74 13.71
CA GLY A 153 -15.66 49.33 14.40
C GLY A 153 -15.24 50.08 15.66
N VAL A 154 -14.46 49.45 16.54
CA VAL A 154 -14.12 50.05 17.84
C VAL A 154 -13.06 51.15 17.70
N TYR A 155 -11.91 50.85 17.06
CA TYR A 155 -10.83 51.85 16.92
C TYR A 155 -11.20 52.96 15.92
N GLY A 156 -11.86 52.60 14.81
CA GLY A 156 -12.28 53.55 13.81
C GLY A 156 -13.34 54.52 14.34
N PHE A 157 -14.28 54.04 15.15
CA PHE A 157 -15.26 54.88 15.82
C PHE A 157 -14.60 55.90 16.74
N ALA A 158 -13.65 55.44 17.58
CA ALA A 158 -12.90 56.33 18.46
C ALA A 158 -12.07 57.39 17.69
N LEU A 159 -11.39 56.95 16.59
CA LEU A 159 -10.53 57.82 15.82
C LEU A 159 -11.29 58.92 15.04
N VAL A 160 -12.54 58.65 14.64
CA VAL A 160 -13.35 59.59 13.85
C VAL A 160 -14.23 60.49 14.74
N LEU A 161 -14.85 59.90 15.81
CA LEU A 161 -15.85 60.59 16.60
C LEU A 161 -15.27 61.71 17.48
N ASP A 162 -14.09 61.49 18.08
CA ASP A 162 -13.58 62.45 19.04
C ASP A 162 -13.08 63.77 18.42
N PRO A 163 -12.42 63.79 17.25
CA PRO A 163 -12.20 65.02 16.53
C PRO A 163 -13.51 65.75 16.18
N LEU A 164 -14.55 65.02 15.77
CA LEU A 164 -15.87 65.67 15.48
C LEU A 164 -16.52 66.30 16.71
N ARG A 165 -16.28 65.79 17.90
CA ARG A 165 -16.80 66.36 19.18
C ARG A 165 -16.05 67.63 19.59
N GLU A 166 -14.75 67.71 19.29
CA GLU A 166 -13.98 68.92 19.58
C GLU A 166 -14.43 70.10 18.70
N GLY A 167 -14.76 69.79 17.44
CA GLY A 167 -15.27 70.77 16.46
C GLY A 167 -14.21 71.73 15.93
N GLY A 168 -14.60 72.45 14.85
CA GLY A 168 -13.72 73.37 14.16
C GLY A 168 -12.99 72.77 12.95
N VAL A 169 -12.59 73.65 12.04
CA VAL A 169 -12.11 73.30 10.68
C VAL A 169 -10.94 72.27 10.71
N ILE A 170 -10.03 72.39 11.69
CA ILE A 170 -8.91 71.48 11.80
C ILE A 170 -9.33 70.08 12.23
N TYR A 171 -10.23 69.98 13.23
CA TYR A 171 -10.70 68.67 13.74
C TYR A 171 -11.67 68.02 12.78
N ASP A 172 -12.48 68.78 12.07
CA ASP A 172 -13.33 68.27 11.00
C ASP A 172 -12.48 67.67 9.87
N GLY A 173 -11.40 68.35 9.51
CA GLY A 173 -10.40 67.83 8.56
C GLY A 173 -9.69 66.58 9.05
N LEU A 174 -9.33 66.50 10.34
CA LEU A 174 -8.74 65.30 10.95
C LEU A 174 -9.70 64.15 10.97
N ALA A 175 -10.98 64.38 11.27
CA ALA A 175 -12.03 63.34 11.22
C ALA A 175 -12.21 62.77 9.80
N ALA A 176 -12.23 63.66 8.78
CA ALA A 176 -12.33 63.22 7.38
C ALA A 176 -11.11 62.37 6.95
N LEU A 177 -9.88 62.79 7.34
CA LEU A 177 -8.66 61.99 7.12
C LEU A 177 -8.68 60.65 7.85
N ALA A 178 -9.13 60.66 9.12
CA ALA A 178 -9.29 59.45 9.92
C ALA A 178 -10.29 58.47 9.28
N PHE A 179 -11.43 58.95 8.77
CA PHE A 179 -12.38 58.14 8.06
C PHE A 179 -11.77 57.48 6.79
N GLY A 180 -11.09 58.30 5.97
CA GLY A 180 -10.36 57.79 4.79
C GLY A 180 -9.31 56.76 5.14
N TYR A 181 -8.60 56.94 6.26
CA TYR A 181 -7.62 55.99 6.77
C TYR A 181 -8.26 54.67 7.22
N VAL A 182 -9.37 54.70 7.94
CA VAL A 182 -10.15 53.54 8.31
C VAL A 182 -10.61 52.75 7.07
N CYS A 183 -11.16 53.45 6.07
CA CYS A 183 -11.56 52.83 4.80
C CYS A 183 -10.40 52.17 4.06
N TYR A 184 -9.24 52.85 4.02
CA TYR A 184 -8.04 52.28 3.41
C TYR A 184 -7.56 50.99 4.12
N LEU A 185 -7.47 51.04 5.46
CA LEU A 185 -7.06 49.87 6.23
C LEU A 185 -8.06 48.72 6.15
N ALA A 186 -9.38 49.00 6.09
CA ALA A 186 -10.42 48.00 5.87
C ALA A 186 -10.27 47.34 4.49
N TYR A 187 -9.95 48.11 3.44
CA TYR A 187 -9.62 47.57 2.13
C TYR A 187 -8.39 46.68 2.17
N MET A 188 -7.28 47.13 2.80
CA MET A 188 -6.05 46.33 2.96
C MET A 188 -6.30 45.03 3.71
N SER A 189 -7.08 45.07 4.79
CA SER A 189 -7.45 43.88 5.56
C SER A 189 -8.29 42.88 4.71
N ARG A 190 -9.18 43.42 3.86
CA ARG A 190 -9.91 42.57 2.91
C ARG A 190 -8.97 41.84 1.96
N GLN A 191 -7.93 42.49 1.47
CA GLN A 191 -6.92 41.84 0.61
C GLN A 191 -6.17 40.75 1.37
N ILE A 192 -5.74 41.04 2.61
CA ILE A 192 -5.08 40.03 3.48
C ILE A 192 -6.00 38.81 3.70
N TYR A 193 -7.29 39.06 3.95
CA TYR A 193 -8.27 37.98 4.12
C TYR A 193 -8.34 37.05 2.89
N PHE A 194 -8.47 37.61 1.69
CA PHE A 194 -8.54 36.82 0.46
C PHE A 194 -7.23 36.09 0.17
N THR A 195 -6.09 36.77 0.33
CA THR A 195 -4.78 36.15 0.15
C THR A 195 -4.56 34.97 1.11
N ALA A 196 -4.92 35.15 2.38
CA ALA A 196 -4.85 34.09 3.38
C ALA A 196 -5.78 32.90 3.04
N ARG A 197 -6.99 33.21 2.55
CA ARG A 197 -7.94 32.20 2.10
C ARG A 197 -7.38 31.38 0.93
N ASP A 198 -6.90 32.05 -0.10
CA ASP A 198 -6.42 31.40 -1.32
C ASP A 198 -5.15 30.57 -1.02
N MET A 199 -4.29 31.06 -0.15
CA MET A 199 -3.09 30.31 0.31
C MET A 199 -3.47 29.04 1.07
N LEU A 200 -4.51 29.09 1.92
CA LEU A 200 -4.98 27.90 2.65
C LEU A 200 -5.61 26.88 1.72
N LEU A 201 -6.41 27.30 0.74
CA LEU A 201 -7.01 26.42 -0.27
C LEU A 201 -5.91 25.74 -1.11
N LEU A 202 -4.97 26.54 -1.63
CA LEU A 202 -3.86 25.99 -2.43
C LEU A 202 -3.00 25.00 -1.64
N ARG A 203 -2.84 25.21 -0.34
CA ARG A 203 -2.14 24.28 0.54
C ARG A 203 -2.86 22.93 0.68
N ASP A 204 -4.18 22.97 0.84
CA ASP A 204 -5.00 21.74 0.94
C ASP A 204 -4.95 20.97 -0.39
N ASP A 205 -5.13 21.62 -1.53
CA ASP A 205 -5.01 21.01 -2.88
C ASP A 205 -3.62 20.39 -3.09
N LYS A 206 -2.57 21.11 -2.71
CA LYS A 206 -1.20 20.58 -2.81
C LYS A 206 -1.00 19.32 -1.97
N ASN A 207 -1.54 19.28 -0.76
CA ASN A 207 -1.41 18.10 0.10
C ASN A 207 -2.15 16.90 -0.49
N GLU A 208 -3.33 17.11 -1.04
CA GLU A 208 -4.11 16.05 -1.72
C GLU A 208 -3.36 15.49 -2.94
N LEU A 209 -2.76 16.38 -3.75
CA LEU A 209 -1.94 15.97 -4.90
C LEU A 209 -0.70 15.18 -4.47
N ILE A 210 -0.03 15.58 -3.38
CA ILE A 210 1.13 14.85 -2.85
C ILE A 210 0.73 13.43 -2.41
N GLU A 211 -0.41 13.29 -1.72
CA GLU A 211 -0.91 11.98 -1.29
C GLU A 211 -1.32 11.10 -2.48
N ALA A 212 -1.97 11.67 -3.49
CA ALA A 212 -2.33 10.96 -4.72
C ALA A 212 -1.09 10.50 -5.49
N LEU A 213 -0.07 11.36 -5.60
CA LEU A 213 1.18 11.03 -6.25
C LEU A 213 1.95 9.92 -5.51
N ALA A 214 1.98 9.99 -4.18
CA ALA A 214 2.63 8.96 -3.35
C ALA A 214 1.97 7.59 -3.52
N ARG A 215 0.62 7.53 -3.57
CA ARG A 215 -0.13 6.29 -3.84
C ARG A 215 0.17 5.74 -5.23
N SER A 216 0.06 6.57 -6.26
CA SER A 216 0.32 6.17 -7.65
C SER A 216 1.76 5.67 -7.85
N LYS A 217 2.74 6.34 -7.19
CA LYS A 217 4.14 5.90 -7.22
C LYS A 217 4.30 4.52 -6.56
N GLY A 218 3.69 4.30 -5.39
CA GLY A 218 3.75 3.00 -4.70
C GLY A 218 3.18 1.86 -5.55
N GLU A 219 2.05 2.08 -6.22
CA GLU A 219 1.44 1.10 -7.13
C GLU A 219 2.34 0.79 -8.33
N SER A 220 2.96 1.83 -8.92
CA SER A 220 3.89 1.69 -10.04
C SER A 220 5.16 0.92 -9.64
N ASP A 221 5.75 1.21 -8.48
CA ASP A 221 6.93 0.51 -7.97
C ASP A 221 6.64 -0.98 -7.73
N LEU A 222 5.49 -1.32 -7.12
CA LEU A 222 5.05 -2.71 -6.94
C LEU A 222 4.82 -3.44 -8.26
N ALA A 223 4.23 -2.77 -9.26
CA ALA A 223 4.02 -3.36 -10.59
C ALA A 223 5.36 -3.62 -11.29
N ARG A 224 6.33 -2.69 -11.15
CA ARG A 224 7.68 -2.84 -11.68
C ARG A 224 8.43 -4.01 -11.05
N GLU A 225 8.40 -4.12 -9.72
CA GLU A 225 9.04 -5.24 -9.01
C GLU A 225 8.51 -6.61 -9.46
N ARG A 226 7.18 -6.72 -9.63
CA ARG A 226 6.55 -7.94 -10.14
C ARG A 226 6.98 -8.26 -11.57
N ALA A 227 7.04 -7.24 -12.45
CA ALA A 227 7.48 -7.42 -13.83
C ALA A 227 8.96 -7.82 -13.91
N GLU A 228 9.83 -7.20 -13.10
CA GLU A 228 11.25 -7.56 -13.02
C GLU A 228 11.47 -8.98 -12.48
N ALA A 229 10.71 -9.39 -11.45
CA ALA A 229 10.75 -10.74 -10.91
C ALA A 229 10.32 -11.78 -11.96
N ALA A 230 9.21 -11.53 -12.67
CA ALA A 230 8.74 -12.38 -13.77
C ALA A 230 9.76 -12.46 -14.93
N SER A 231 10.38 -11.33 -15.29
CA SER A 231 11.43 -11.28 -16.32
C SER A 231 12.67 -12.08 -15.93
N ARG A 232 13.11 -11.97 -14.66
CA ARG A 232 14.24 -12.75 -14.14
C ARG A 232 13.93 -14.25 -14.15
N ALA A 233 12.78 -14.66 -13.65
CA ALA A 233 12.36 -16.07 -13.67
C ALA A 233 12.30 -16.63 -15.09
N LYS A 234 11.79 -15.85 -16.07
CA LYS A 234 11.77 -16.23 -17.49
C LYS A 234 13.18 -16.38 -18.07
N SER A 235 14.11 -15.50 -17.70
CA SER A 235 15.50 -15.57 -18.17
C SER A 235 16.24 -16.78 -17.61
N GLU A 236 16.05 -17.08 -16.32
CA GLU A 236 16.60 -18.29 -15.68
C GLU A 236 16.00 -19.56 -16.30
N PHE A 237 14.70 -19.57 -16.59
CA PHE A 237 14.04 -20.67 -17.28
C PHE A 237 14.69 -20.95 -18.64
N LEU A 238 14.86 -19.91 -19.49
CA LEU A 238 15.48 -20.06 -20.81
C LEU A 238 16.95 -20.50 -20.75
N ALA A 239 17.71 -20.01 -19.77
CA ALA A 239 19.10 -20.38 -19.56
C ALA A 239 19.21 -21.88 -19.17
N ASN A 240 18.38 -22.33 -18.23
CA ASN A 240 18.35 -23.71 -17.77
C ASN A 240 17.90 -24.65 -18.91
N MET A 241 16.85 -24.29 -19.66
CA MET A 241 16.42 -25.06 -20.84
C MET A 241 17.56 -25.22 -21.86
N SER A 242 18.27 -24.14 -22.17
CA SER A 242 19.37 -24.20 -23.14
C SER A 242 20.46 -25.14 -22.68
N HIS A 243 20.77 -25.16 -21.38
CA HIS A 243 21.76 -26.06 -20.81
C HIS A 243 21.30 -27.53 -20.84
N GLU A 244 20.06 -27.80 -20.42
CA GLU A 244 19.49 -29.18 -20.37
C GLU A 244 19.29 -29.78 -21.78
N LEU A 245 19.04 -28.99 -22.80
CA LEU A 245 18.97 -29.43 -24.19
C LEU A 245 20.37 -29.67 -24.80
N ARG A 246 21.36 -28.85 -24.44
CA ARG A 246 22.72 -28.93 -25.01
C ARG A 246 23.43 -30.22 -24.58
N THR A 247 23.28 -30.66 -23.33
CA THR A 247 23.99 -31.82 -22.80
C THR A 247 23.68 -33.11 -23.57
N PRO A 248 22.41 -33.57 -23.73
CA PRO A 248 22.12 -34.77 -24.51
C PRO A 248 22.44 -34.58 -25.99
N LEU A 249 22.27 -33.37 -26.55
CA LEU A 249 22.60 -33.11 -27.95
C LEU A 249 24.09 -33.27 -28.23
N ASN A 250 24.95 -32.75 -27.35
CA ASN A 250 26.40 -32.91 -27.47
C ASN A 250 26.82 -34.39 -27.32
N ALA A 251 26.15 -35.16 -26.45
CA ALA A 251 26.41 -36.58 -26.32
C ALA A 251 26.03 -37.34 -27.59
N ILE A 252 24.86 -37.06 -28.19
CA ILE A 252 24.42 -37.64 -29.47
C ILE A 252 25.47 -37.33 -30.56
N LEU A 253 25.86 -36.06 -30.69
CA LEU A 253 26.84 -35.63 -31.69
C LEU A 253 28.20 -36.31 -31.48
N GLY A 254 28.69 -36.35 -30.24
CA GLY A 254 29.96 -36.97 -29.91
C GLY A 254 30.01 -38.47 -30.18
N PHE A 255 28.98 -39.21 -29.76
CA PHE A 255 28.94 -40.66 -30.06
C PHE A 255 28.69 -40.95 -31.55
N SER A 256 27.90 -40.14 -32.23
CA SER A 256 27.69 -40.25 -33.66
C SER A 256 28.99 -39.97 -34.44
N GLU A 257 29.80 -38.96 -34.04
CA GLU A 257 31.10 -38.65 -34.63
C GLU A 257 32.10 -39.80 -34.45
N MET A 258 32.12 -40.41 -33.26
CA MET A 258 32.94 -41.59 -32.97
C MET A 258 32.56 -42.79 -33.82
N ILE A 259 31.29 -42.98 -34.10
CA ILE A 259 30.78 -44.02 -35.00
C ILE A 259 31.18 -43.66 -36.45
N PHE A 260 30.94 -42.42 -36.91
CA PHE A 260 31.18 -41.94 -38.26
C PHE A 260 32.67 -41.98 -38.67
N SER A 261 33.55 -41.55 -37.74
CA SER A 261 35.00 -41.48 -37.95
C SER A 261 35.72 -42.80 -37.91
N ASN A 262 35.02 -43.92 -37.69
CA ASN A 262 35.61 -45.25 -37.43
C ASN A 262 36.63 -45.29 -36.30
N ALA A 263 36.56 -44.36 -35.36
CA ALA A 263 37.50 -44.24 -34.23
C ALA A 263 37.51 -45.47 -33.32
N LEU A 264 36.51 -46.34 -33.39
CA LEU A 264 36.35 -47.55 -32.59
C LEU A 264 37.02 -48.78 -33.18
N GLY A 265 37.66 -48.67 -34.38
CA GLY A 265 38.31 -49.74 -35.06
C GLY A 265 37.32 -50.85 -35.49
N THR A 266 37.74 -52.12 -35.50
CA THR A 266 36.94 -53.26 -35.91
C THR A 266 36.15 -53.92 -34.76
N ASN A 267 35.69 -53.16 -33.76
CA ASN A 267 34.95 -53.70 -32.60
C ASN A 267 33.43 -53.49 -32.72
N PRO A 268 32.67 -54.46 -33.23
CA PRO A 268 31.22 -54.31 -33.43
C PRO A 268 30.45 -54.09 -32.13
N ALA A 269 30.92 -54.57 -31.01
CA ALA A 269 30.27 -54.42 -29.71
C ALA A 269 30.27 -52.97 -29.26
N LYS A 270 31.37 -52.23 -29.46
CA LYS A 270 31.44 -50.79 -29.18
C LYS A 270 30.57 -49.94 -30.07
N TYR A 271 30.45 -50.26 -31.34
CA TYR A 271 29.49 -49.61 -32.24
C TYR A 271 28.06 -49.77 -31.79
N LYS A 272 27.67 -50.99 -31.35
CA LYS A 272 26.33 -51.27 -30.81
C LYS A 272 26.10 -50.49 -29.50
N GLU A 273 27.08 -50.43 -28.61
CA GLU A 273 27.04 -49.67 -27.37
C GLU A 273 26.80 -48.17 -27.64
N TYR A 274 27.60 -47.55 -28.52
CA TYR A 274 27.49 -46.12 -28.84
C TYR A 274 26.18 -45.78 -29.59
N ALA A 275 25.72 -46.71 -30.48
CA ALA A 275 24.43 -46.54 -31.10
C ALA A 275 23.28 -46.62 -30.08
N LYS A 276 23.41 -47.45 -29.05
CA LYS A 276 22.47 -47.53 -27.93
C LYS A 276 22.47 -46.21 -27.15
N LEU A 277 23.64 -45.66 -26.83
CA LEU A 277 23.76 -44.36 -26.14
C LEU A 277 23.15 -43.20 -26.96
N VAL A 278 23.39 -43.17 -28.28
CA VAL A 278 22.74 -42.19 -29.17
C VAL A 278 21.21 -42.30 -29.10
N HIS A 279 20.69 -43.54 -29.10
CA HIS A 279 19.24 -43.78 -29.00
C HIS A 279 18.68 -43.34 -27.63
N GLU A 280 19.38 -43.65 -26.53
CA GLU A 280 18.98 -43.29 -25.18
C GLU A 280 18.96 -41.77 -24.99
N PHE A 281 20.03 -41.04 -25.39
CA PHE A 281 20.09 -39.59 -25.34
C PHE A 281 19.06 -38.93 -26.28
N GLY A 282 18.75 -39.54 -27.44
CA GLY A 282 17.72 -39.10 -28.35
C GLY A 282 16.33 -39.15 -27.73
N ASN A 283 16.00 -40.27 -27.06
CA ASN A 283 14.75 -40.42 -26.35
C ASN A 283 14.65 -39.46 -25.15
N HIS A 284 15.74 -39.23 -24.42
CA HIS A 284 15.79 -38.28 -23.33
C HIS A 284 15.53 -36.84 -23.84
N LEU A 285 16.14 -36.45 -24.95
CA LEU A 285 15.93 -35.14 -25.59
C LEU A 285 14.47 -34.96 -26.03
N LEU A 286 13.88 -36.00 -26.62
CA LEU A 286 12.46 -35.97 -27.06
C LEU A 286 11.53 -35.80 -25.85
N ALA A 287 11.78 -36.51 -24.75
CA ALA A 287 11.00 -36.37 -23.51
C ALA A 287 11.10 -34.94 -22.96
N LEU A 288 12.31 -34.37 -22.90
CA LEU A 288 12.54 -32.98 -22.49
C LEU A 288 11.75 -31.99 -23.34
N VAL A 289 11.78 -32.10 -24.66
CA VAL A 289 11.04 -31.23 -25.58
C VAL A 289 9.54 -31.33 -25.32
N ASN A 290 9.01 -32.54 -25.11
CA ASN A 290 7.60 -32.76 -24.80
C ASN A 290 7.21 -32.14 -23.45
N ASP A 291 8.05 -32.29 -22.42
CA ASP A 291 7.84 -31.68 -21.12
C ASP A 291 7.77 -30.14 -21.18
N ILE A 292 8.65 -29.54 -21.98
CA ILE A 292 8.66 -28.09 -22.22
C ILE A 292 7.38 -27.64 -22.92
N LEU A 293 6.95 -28.37 -23.96
CA LEU A 293 5.72 -28.06 -24.70
C LEU A 293 4.49 -28.19 -23.80
N ASP A 294 4.44 -29.21 -22.95
CA ASP A 294 3.32 -29.40 -22.03
C ASP A 294 3.30 -28.31 -20.95
N LEU A 295 4.45 -27.94 -20.40
CA LEU A 295 4.55 -26.83 -19.46
C LEU A 295 4.10 -25.52 -20.13
N ALA A 296 4.51 -25.24 -21.35
CA ALA A 296 4.11 -24.03 -22.08
C ALA A 296 2.59 -23.97 -22.33
N LYS A 297 1.94 -25.13 -22.59
CA LYS A 297 0.47 -25.22 -22.70
C LYS A 297 -0.21 -24.96 -21.35
N ILE A 298 0.34 -25.49 -20.27
CA ILE A 298 -0.16 -25.29 -18.89
C ILE A 298 -0.06 -23.80 -18.52
N GLU A 299 1.13 -23.19 -18.67
CA GLU A 299 1.37 -21.78 -18.29
C GLU A 299 0.53 -20.81 -19.11
N SER A 300 0.30 -21.11 -20.40
CA SER A 300 -0.57 -20.27 -21.25
C SER A 300 -2.07 -20.47 -21.05
N GLY A 301 -2.48 -21.39 -20.17
CA GLY A 301 -3.90 -21.74 -19.98
C GLY A 301 -4.56 -22.43 -21.20
N ARG A 302 -3.75 -22.93 -22.15
CA ARG A 302 -4.22 -23.56 -23.39
C ARG A 302 -4.30 -25.08 -23.29
N LEU A 303 -4.13 -25.65 -22.10
CA LEU A 303 -4.26 -27.09 -21.92
C LEU A 303 -5.73 -27.50 -21.98
N GLU A 304 -6.13 -28.17 -23.07
CA GLU A 304 -7.46 -28.74 -23.22
C GLU A 304 -7.43 -30.23 -22.80
N LEU A 305 -8.18 -30.57 -21.74
CA LEU A 305 -8.31 -31.95 -21.27
C LEU A 305 -9.29 -32.72 -22.18
N ARG A 306 -8.86 -33.89 -22.64
CA ARG A 306 -9.73 -34.84 -23.35
C ARG A 306 -10.37 -35.75 -22.33
N GLU A 307 -11.42 -35.29 -21.69
CA GLU A 307 -12.05 -35.98 -20.58
C GLU A 307 -12.81 -37.24 -21.04
N SER A 308 -12.57 -38.36 -20.37
CA SER A 308 -13.24 -39.62 -20.50
C SER A 308 -13.44 -40.26 -19.11
N ASP A 309 -14.21 -41.36 -19.04
CA ASP A 309 -14.30 -42.11 -17.80
C ASP A 309 -13.10 -43.04 -17.71
N VAL A 310 -12.24 -42.79 -16.71
CA VAL A 310 -10.97 -43.51 -16.48
C VAL A 310 -11.11 -44.44 -15.29
N ASP A 311 -10.74 -45.70 -15.43
CA ASP A 311 -10.54 -46.60 -14.30
C ASP A 311 -9.15 -46.42 -13.72
N LEU A 312 -9.09 -45.70 -12.60
CA LEU A 312 -7.81 -45.33 -11.96
C LEU A 312 -7.05 -46.56 -11.46
N ALA A 313 -7.76 -47.65 -11.07
CA ALA A 313 -7.12 -48.89 -10.65
C ALA A 313 -6.38 -49.57 -11.82
N VAL A 314 -7.01 -49.59 -12.99
CA VAL A 314 -6.37 -50.12 -14.22
C VAL A 314 -5.21 -49.26 -14.62
N LEU A 315 -5.38 -47.94 -14.63
CA LEU A 315 -4.34 -46.98 -15.01
C LEU A 315 -3.11 -47.08 -14.11
N ALA A 316 -3.30 -47.17 -12.79
CA ALA A 316 -2.22 -47.34 -11.82
C ALA A 316 -1.50 -48.71 -12.01
N GLY A 317 -2.24 -49.76 -12.18
CA GLY A 317 -1.67 -51.09 -12.46
C GLY A 317 -0.83 -51.14 -13.73
N GLU A 318 -1.33 -50.55 -14.84
CA GLU A 318 -0.57 -50.43 -16.10
C GLU A 318 0.70 -49.61 -15.93
N THR A 319 0.66 -48.52 -15.11
CA THR A 319 1.81 -47.66 -14.88
C THR A 319 2.88 -48.34 -14.01
N VAL A 320 2.45 -49.10 -12.99
CA VAL A 320 3.34 -49.94 -12.17
C VAL A 320 4.04 -50.98 -13.05
N LEU A 321 3.29 -51.67 -13.91
CA LEU A 321 3.85 -52.69 -14.81
C LEU A 321 4.86 -52.08 -15.82
N LEU A 322 4.60 -50.86 -16.31
CA LEU A 322 5.46 -50.14 -17.24
C LEU A 322 6.86 -49.84 -16.62
N LEU A 323 6.89 -49.57 -15.31
CA LEU A 323 8.12 -49.15 -14.60
C LEU A 323 8.72 -50.31 -13.75
N ALA A 324 8.12 -51.49 -13.75
CA ALA A 324 8.55 -52.63 -12.96
C ALA A 324 10.00 -53.06 -13.25
N ASP A 325 10.39 -53.08 -14.52
CA ASP A 325 11.76 -53.41 -14.91
C ASP A 325 12.79 -52.40 -14.41
N GLN A 326 12.43 -51.11 -14.43
CA GLN A 326 13.30 -50.05 -13.91
C GLN A 326 13.43 -50.14 -12.40
N ALA A 327 12.34 -50.42 -11.68
CA ALA A 327 12.38 -50.61 -10.24
C ALA A 327 13.18 -51.87 -9.87
N ALA A 328 13.06 -52.95 -10.61
CA ALA A 328 13.84 -54.19 -10.41
C ALA A 328 15.34 -53.98 -10.62
N VAL A 329 15.73 -53.23 -11.67
CA VAL A 329 17.15 -52.84 -11.91
C VAL A 329 17.68 -52.00 -10.76
N ALA A 330 16.86 -51.12 -10.18
CA ALA A 330 17.22 -50.28 -9.03
C ALA A 330 17.11 -51.02 -7.68
N GLN A 331 16.73 -52.31 -7.69
CA GLN A 331 16.52 -53.15 -6.49
C GLN A 331 15.48 -52.55 -5.53
N LEU A 332 14.36 -52.06 -6.05
CA LEU A 332 13.28 -51.44 -5.28
C LEU A 332 12.04 -52.35 -5.30
N ASP A 333 11.32 -52.37 -4.17
CA ASP A 333 10.03 -53.05 -4.09
C ASP A 333 8.93 -52.04 -4.52
N LEU A 334 8.19 -52.41 -5.61
CA LEU A 334 7.15 -51.57 -6.20
C LEU A 334 5.79 -52.21 -6.00
N VAL A 335 4.93 -51.57 -5.19
CA VAL A 335 3.62 -52.12 -4.77
C VAL A 335 2.49 -51.19 -5.24
N ALA A 336 1.33 -51.79 -5.56
CA ALA A 336 0.09 -51.07 -5.85
C ALA A 336 -0.92 -51.24 -4.68
N GLU A 337 -1.17 -50.19 -3.94
CA GLU A 337 -2.13 -50.10 -2.82
C GLU A 337 -3.44 -49.46 -3.30
N ILE A 338 -4.21 -50.15 -4.09
CA ILE A 338 -5.44 -49.61 -4.66
C ILE A 338 -6.65 -50.14 -3.86
N GLU A 339 -7.42 -49.21 -3.29
CA GLU A 339 -8.61 -49.57 -2.52
C GLU A 339 -9.69 -50.19 -3.43
N PRO A 340 -10.26 -51.36 -3.06
CA PRO A 340 -11.29 -52.00 -3.85
C PRO A 340 -12.55 -51.15 -3.97
N GLY A 341 -13.16 -51.14 -5.17
CA GLY A 341 -14.42 -50.43 -5.37
C GLY A 341 -14.30 -48.94 -5.68
N LEU A 342 -13.10 -48.44 -6.05
CA LEU A 342 -12.92 -47.07 -6.54
C LEU A 342 -13.94 -46.73 -7.65
N PRO A 343 -14.58 -45.59 -7.62
CA PRO A 343 -15.42 -45.10 -8.71
C PRO A 343 -14.58 -44.82 -9.97
N MET A 344 -15.23 -44.77 -11.12
CA MET A 344 -14.61 -44.24 -12.34
C MET A 344 -14.31 -42.77 -12.16
N LEU A 345 -13.22 -42.31 -12.74
CA LEU A 345 -12.78 -40.91 -12.64
C LEU A 345 -13.04 -40.21 -13.98
N ARG A 346 -13.81 -39.14 -14.00
CA ARG A 346 -13.95 -38.25 -15.15
C ARG A 346 -12.70 -37.38 -15.31
N GLY A 347 -11.85 -37.70 -16.31
CA GLY A 347 -10.59 -36.98 -16.52
C GLY A 347 -9.90 -37.38 -17.83
N ASP A 348 -8.75 -36.78 -18.12
CA ASP A 348 -7.91 -37.13 -19.26
C ASP A 348 -6.95 -38.28 -18.85
N GLY A 349 -7.19 -39.47 -19.39
CA GLY A 349 -6.39 -40.64 -19.05
C GLY A 349 -4.90 -40.52 -19.41
N ARG A 350 -4.55 -39.72 -20.42
CA ARG A 350 -3.14 -39.46 -20.77
C ARG A 350 -2.48 -38.54 -19.75
N ALA A 351 -3.16 -37.50 -19.36
CA ALA A 351 -2.67 -36.58 -18.34
C ALA A 351 -2.52 -37.24 -16.98
N LEU A 352 -3.50 -38.10 -16.58
CA LEU A 352 -3.43 -38.88 -15.34
C LEU A 352 -2.28 -39.89 -15.38
N ARG A 353 -2.05 -40.54 -16.51
CA ARG A 353 -0.90 -41.45 -16.71
C ARG A 353 0.43 -40.67 -16.59
N GLN A 354 0.53 -39.52 -17.20
CA GLN A 354 1.72 -38.64 -17.11
C GLN A 354 2.01 -38.25 -15.68
N ILE A 355 0.97 -37.92 -14.89
CA ILE A 355 1.11 -37.65 -13.46
C ILE A 355 1.76 -38.82 -12.74
N LEU A 356 1.19 -40.04 -12.92
CA LEU A 356 1.71 -41.22 -12.23
C LEU A 356 3.12 -41.60 -12.68
N ILE A 357 3.43 -41.49 -13.97
CA ILE A 357 4.77 -41.75 -14.50
C ILE A 357 5.78 -40.80 -13.88
N ASN A 358 5.48 -39.47 -13.83
CA ASN A 358 6.36 -38.50 -13.27
C ASN A 358 6.62 -38.72 -11.77
N LEU A 359 5.59 -39.06 -11.01
CA LEU A 359 5.71 -39.36 -9.59
C LEU A 359 6.53 -40.65 -9.35
N LEU A 360 6.22 -41.70 -10.08
CA LEU A 360 6.92 -43.00 -9.95
C LEU A 360 8.37 -42.92 -10.40
N SER A 361 8.66 -42.26 -11.52
CA SER A 361 10.03 -42.04 -11.99
C SER A 361 10.88 -41.28 -10.96
N ASN A 362 10.31 -40.24 -10.32
CA ASN A 362 10.98 -39.57 -9.23
C ASN A 362 11.19 -40.50 -8.03
N ALA A 363 10.20 -41.28 -7.62
CA ALA A 363 10.34 -42.23 -6.51
C ALA A 363 11.46 -43.25 -6.78
N ILE A 364 11.50 -43.84 -7.99
CA ILE A 364 12.57 -44.79 -8.37
C ILE A 364 13.96 -44.11 -8.32
N LYS A 365 14.05 -42.89 -8.77
CA LYS A 365 15.30 -42.14 -8.83
C LYS A 365 15.86 -41.81 -7.44
N TYR A 366 14.98 -41.43 -6.50
CA TYR A 366 15.41 -40.92 -5.19
C TYR A 366 15.28 -41.91 -4.04
N THR A 367 14.91 -43.17 -4.32
CA THR A 367 14.86 -44.23 -3.32
C THR A 367 16.11 -45.10 -3.45
N PRO A 368 16.90 -45.29 -2.36
CA PRO A 368 18.06 -46.18 -2.36
C PRO A 368 17.64 -47.62 -2.55
N ALA A 369 18.57 -48.45 -3.07
CA ALA A 369 18.38 -49.91 -3.23
C ALA A 369 17.90 -50.57 -1.92
N GLY A 370 16.94 -51.45 -2.03
CA GLY A 370 16.23 -52.10 -0.91
C GLY A 370 15.07 -51.30 -0.32
N GLY A 371 14.77 -50.11 -0.89
CA GLY A 371 13.61 -49.30 -0.49
C GLY A 371 12.29 -49.77 -1.12
N GLU A 372 11.19 -49.18 -0.64
CA GLU A 372 9.82 -49.48 -1.07
C GLU A 372 9.19 -48.25 -1.74
N ILE A 373 8.40 -48.50 -2.81
CA ILE A 373 7.60 -47.51 -3.50
C ILE A 373 6.16 -48.02 -3.61
N ALA A 374 5.20 -47.25 -3.10
CA ALA A 374 3.79 -47.61 -3.18
C ALA A 374 3.01 -46.60 -4.03
N VAL A 375 2.32 -47.09 -5.08
CA VAL A 375 1.28 -46.32 -5.78
C VAL A 375 -0.02 -46.56 -5.06
N PHE A 376 -0.67 -45.52 -4.58
CA PHE A 376 -1.94 -45.69 -3.87
C PHE A 376 -3.08 -44.93 -4.53
N ALA A 377 -4.30 -45.44 -4.38
CA ALA A 377 -5.51 -44.75 -4.75
C ALA A 377 -6.66 -45.15 -3.83
N ARG A 378 -7.39 -44.16 -3.29
CA ARG A 378 -8.48 -44.36 -2.33
C ARG A 378 -9.50 -43.23 -2.39
N PRO A 379 -10.78 -43.49 -2.04
CA PRO A 379 -11.73 -42.42 -1.81
C PRO A 379 -11.43 -41.71 -0.48
N SER A 380 -11.63 -40.39 -0.44
CA SER A 380 -11.61 -39.62 0.81
C SER A 380 -13.00 -39.65 1.46
N GLY A 381 -13.07 -39.41 2.78
CA GLY A 381 -14.32 -39.21 3.50
C GLY A 381 -15.19 -38.07 2.99
N THR A 382 -14.63 -37.15 2.21
CA THR A 382 -15.33 -36.06 1.52
C THR A 382 -15.85 -36.42 0.13
N GLY A 383 -15.64 -37.67 -0.33
CA GLY A 383 -16.01 -38.13 -1.66
C GLY A 383 -15.00 -37.77 -2.76
N GLU A 384 -13.91 -37.09 -2.43
CA GLU A 384 -12.78 -36.87 -3.35
C GLU A 384 -12.06 -38.19 -3.64
N ILE A 385 -11.43 -38.29 -4.81
CA ILE A 385 -10.55 -39.42 -5.14
C ILE A 385 -9.12 -38.97 -4.90
N VAL A 386 -8.42 -39.63 -3.99
CA VAL A 386 -7.03 -39.36 -3.66
C VAL A 386 -6.15 -40.47 -4.19
N PHE A 387 -5.14 -40.11 -4.98
CA PHE A 387 -4.12 -41.02 -5.48
C PHE A 387 -2.75 -40.39 -5.48
N GLY A 388 -1.72 -41.19 -5.53
CA GLY A 388 -0.35 -40.67 -5.49
C GLY A 388 0.69 -41.75 -5.38
N VAL A 389 1.92 -41.35 -5.05
CA VAL A 389 3.06 -42.22 -4.85
C VAL A 389 3.70 -41.90 -3.50
N ARG A 390 4.07 -42.92 -2.74
CA ARG A 390 4.83 -42.85 -1.51
C ARG A 390 6.11 -43.68 -1.71
N ASP A 391 7.24 -43.13 -1.27
CA ASP A 391 8.53 -43.77 -1.28
C ASP A 391 9.21 -43.74 0.09
N THR A 392 10.18 -44.61 0.29
CA THR A 392 11.07 -44.62 1.47
C THR A 392 12.45 -44.02 1.14
N GLY A 393 12.48 -43.05 0.26
CA GLY A 393 13.70 -42.43 -0.26
C GLY A 393 14.36 -41.43 0.69
N ILE A 394 15.27 -40.64 0.13
CA ILE A 394 16.06 -39.65 0.88
C ILE A 394 15.24 -38.52 1.49
N GLY A 395 14.00 -38.31 1.05
CA GLY A 395 13.15 -37.20 1.47
C GLY A 395 13.60 -35.85 0.93
N ILE A 396 12.85 -34.80 1.29
CA ILE A 396 13.04 -33.42 0.81
C ILE A 396 13.16 -32.48 2.01
N ASP A 397 14.20 -31.65 2.04
CA ASP A 397 14.38 -30.60 3.07
C ASP A 397 13.15 -29.67 3.07
N PRO A 398 12.58 -29.34 4.24
CA PRO A 398 11.45 -28.42 4.35
C PRO A 398 11.64 -27.09 3.60
N ARG A 399 12.88 -26.57 3.50
CA ARG A 399 13.21 -25.35 2.78
C ARG A 399 13.07 -25.47 1.26
N ASP A 400 13.18 -26.69 0.73
CA ASP A 400 13.11 -26.97 -0.70
C ASP A 400 11.71 -27.45 -1.15
N GLN A 401 10.80 -27.82 -0.23
CA GLN A 401 9.48 -28.40 -0.55
C GLN A 401 8.59 -27.48 -1.41
N MET A 402 8.63 -26.16 -1.22
CA MET A 402 7.91 -25.24 -2.09
C MET A 402 8.58 -25.08 -3.46
N ARG A 403 9.90 -25.19 -3.48
CA ARG A 403 10.71 -24.97 -4.67
C ARG A 403 10.66 -26.13 -5.66
N VAL A 404 10.48 -27.37 -5.19
CA VAL A 404 10.41 -28.54 -6.08
C VAL A 404 9.19 -28.56 -7.02
N PHE A 405 8.16 -27.74 -6.77
CA PHE A 405 7.04 -27.53 -7.67
C PHE A 405 7.23 -26.41 -8.69
N SER A 406 8.32 -25.65 -8.60
CA SER A 406 8.65 -24.66 -9.62
C SER A 406 9.37 -25.30 -10.80
N SER A 407 9.23 -24.73 -11.98
CA SER A 407 9.92 -25.19 -13.18
C SER A 407 11.44 -25.16 -12.96
N PHE A 408 12.12 -26.31 -13.19
CA PHE A 408 13.53 -26.56 -12.89
C PHE A 408 13.89 -26.48 -11.39
N GLY A 409 12.90 -26.55 -10.51
CA GLY A 409 13.12 -26.63 -9.07
C GLY A 409 13.83 -27.94 -8.70
N GLN A 410 15.10 -27.87 -8.33
CA GLN A 410 15.89 -28.99 -7.84
C GLN A 410 16.19 -28.82 -6.36
N GLY A 411 16.10 -29.89 -5.58
CA GLY A 411 16.54 -29.92 -4.20
C GLY A 411 18.08 -29.82 -4.11
N ARG A 412 18.60 -29.32 -2.98
CA ARG A 412 20.06 -29.20 -2.78
C ARG A 412 20.80 -30.54 -2.83
N HIS A 413 20.12 -31.66 -2.62
CA HIS A 413 20.70 -33.00 -2.69
C HIS A 413 20.77 -33.58 -4.10
N ASP A 414 20.08 -33.02 -5.10
CA ASP A 414 20.17 -33.47 -6.50
C ASP A 414 21.58 -33.36 -7.07
N VAL A 415 22.39 -32.42 -6.55
CA VAL A 415 23.79 -32.22 -6.97
C VAL A 415 24.69 -33.38 -6.59
N ALA A 416 24.33 -34.15 -5.57
CA ALA A 416 25.14 -35.26 -5.04
C ALA A 416 24.90 -36.61 -5.76
N ILE A 417 23.78 -36.80 -6.44
CA ILE A 417 23.35 -38.09 -7.02
C ILE A 417 23.80 -38.26 -8.49
N GLY A 418 24.45 -37.27 -9.08
CA GLY A 418 25.09 -37.40 -10.41
C GLY A 418 24.15 -37.52 -11.61
N ASP A 419 22.90 -37.88 -11.41
CA ASP A 419 21.86 -38.02 -12.44
C ASP A 419 20.84 -36.88 -12.31
N LYS A 420 21.10 -35.78 -13.00
CA LYS A 420 20.27 -34.56 -12.96
C LYS A 420 18.96 -34.81 -13.69
N GLY A 421 17.86 -34.90 -12.96
CA GLY A 421 16.53 -34.82 -13.56
C GLY A 421 16.24 -33.40 -14.08
N THR A 422 15.29 -33.30 -15.02
CA THR A 422 14.93 -32.05 -15.67
C THR A 422 14.35 -30.98 -14.74
N GLY A 423 13.88 -31.38 -13.54
CA GLY A 423 13.17 -30.48 -12.62
C GLY A 423 11.81 -29.99 -13.15
N LEU A 424 11.30 -30.56 -14.24
CA LEU A 424 10.02 -30.21 -14.84
C LEU A 424 8.88 -31.13 -14.36
N GLY A 425 9.18 -32.36 -13.97
CA GLY A 425 8.17 -33.38 -13.69
C GLY A 425 7.12 -32.97 -12.64
N LEU A 426 7.54 -32.44 -11.48
CA LEU A 426 6.61 -31.99 -10.43
C LEU A 426 5.83 -30.72 -10.81
N ALA A 427 6.42 -29.83 -11.58
CA ALA A 427 5.72 -28.66 -12.12
C ALA A 427 4.61 -29.07 -13.10
N ILE A 428 4.89 -30.06 -13.96
CA ILE A 428 3.89 -30.64 -14.88
C ILE A 428 2.79 -31.36 -14.07
N VAL A 429 3.15 -32.15 -13.08
CA VAL A 429 2.17 -32.85 -12.19
C VAL A 429 1.24 -31.82 -11.55
N LYS A 430 1.77 -30.72 -11.01
CA LYS A 430 0.98 -29.64 -10.43
C LYS A 430 0.03 -29.02 -11.45
N GLY A 431 0.52 -28.66 -12.63
CA GLY A 431 -0.29 -28.04 -13.68
C GLY A 431 -1.39 -28.97 -14.20
N LEU A 432 -1.09 -30.25 -14.41
CA LEU A 432 -2.08 -31.27 -14.82
C LEU A 432 -3.14 -31.50 -13.72
N CYS A 433 -2.72 -31.49 -12.45
CA CYS A 433 -3.62 -31.60 -11.31
C CYS A 433 -4.58 -30.39 -11.24
N GLU A 434 -4.04 -29.18 -11.33
CA GLU A 434 -4.81 -27.94 -11.33
C GLU A 434 -5.78 -27.85 -12.52
N ALA A 435 -5.38 -28.29 -13.70
CA ALA A 435 -6.24 -28.38 -14.87
C ALA A 435 -7.45 -29.30 -14.64
N HIS A 436 -7.30 -30.39 -13.86
CA HIS A 436 -8.39 -31.24 -13.43
C HIS A 436 -9.21 -30.66 -12.27
N GLY A 437 -8.91 -29.45 -11.79
CA GLY A 437 -9.53 -28.81 -10.61
C GLY A 437 -9.16 -29.51 -9.30
N GLY A 438 -8.06 -30.25 -9.29
CA GLY A 438 -7.54 -30.97 -8.13
C GLY A 438 -6.57 -30.18 -7.28
N ARG A 439 -6.12 -30.79 -6.19
CA ARG A 439 -5.12 -30.26 -5.27
C ARG A 439 -3.99 -31.28 -5.11
N ILE A 440 -2.74 -30.79 -5.18
CA ILE A 440 -1.54 -31.60 -4.90
C ILE A 440 -1.05 -31.32 -3.49
N THR A 441 -0.60 -32.36 -2.78
CA THR A 441 -0.01 -32.27 -1.44
C THR A 441 1.31 -33.06 -1.41
N LEU A 442 2.32 -32.49 -0.77
CA LEU A 442 3.62 -33.10 -0.54
C LEU A 442 3.82 -33.26 0.97
N ALA A 443 4.11 -34.46 1.41
CA ALA A 443 4.55 -34.77 2.75
C ALA A 443 5.90 -35.47 2.64
N SER A 444 6.96 -34.86 3.16
CA SER A 444 8.31 -35.39 3.07
C SER A 444 9.15 -34.98 4.28
N GLU A 445 9.97 -35.91 4.75
CA GLU A 445 10.94 -35.68 5.81
C GLU A 445 12.27 -36.31 5.40
N LEU A 446 13.36 -35.59 5.68
CA LEU A 446 14.71 -36.01 5.29
C LEU A 446 15.05 -37.39 5.91
N GLY A 447 15.42 -38.37 5.07
CA GLY A 447 15.71 -39.73 5.49
C GLY A 447 14.51 -40.64 5.76
N GLN A 448 13.28 -40.10 5.63
CA GLN A 448 12.04 -40.89 5.86
C GLN A 448 11.25 -41.13 4.57
N GLY A 449 11.62 -40.52 3.46
CA GLY A 449 10.96 -40.63 2.18
C GLY A 449 9.99 -39.50 1.87
N THR A 450 9.22 -39.69 0.78
CA THR A 450 8.31 -38.70 0.24
C THR A 450 6.97 -39.29 -0.11
N CYS A 451 5.89 -38.60 0.20
CA CYS A 451 4.55 -38.93 -0.25
C CYS A 451 3.97 -37.73 -1.03
N VAL A 452 3.73 -37.90 -2.31
CA VAL A 452 3.01 -36.94 -3.15
C VAL A 452 1.62 -37.46 -3.43
N SER A 453 0.60 -36.72 -3.03
CA SER A 453 -0.80 -37.08 -3.21
C SER A 453 -1.57 -36.02 -3.99
N ILE A 454 -2.48 -36.48 -4.83
CA ILE A 454 -3.38 -35.67 -5.65
C ILE A 454 -4.80 -35.97 -5.22
N ALA A 455 -5.56 -34.96 -4.86
CA ALA A 455 -6.97 -35.07 -4.55
C ALA A 455 -7.79 -34.42 -5.67
N LEU A 456 -8.62 -35.23 -6.33
CA LEU A 456 -9.54 -34.73 -7.35
C LEU A 456 -10.96 -34.59 -6.79
N PRO A 457 -11.71 -33.55 -7.20
CA PRO A 457 -13.02 -33.24 -6.64
C PRO A 457 -14.02 -34.41 -6.77
N ALA A 458 -14.90 -34.54 -5.78
CA ALA A 458 -15.97 -35.56 -5.78
C ALA A 458 -16.88 -35.45 -7.02
N ALA A 459 -17.04 -34.28 -7.61
CA ALA A 459 -17.78 -34.07 -8.86
C ALA A 459 -17.22 -34.85 -10.06
N ARG A 460 -15.94 -35.26 -10.00
CA ARG A 460 -15.28 -36.09 -11.01
C ARG A 460 -15.44 -37.61 -10.78
N ALA A 461 -15.93 -38.03 -9.62
CA ALA A 461 -16.23 -39.41 -9.33
C ALA A 461 -17.52 -39.84 -10.05
N ARG A 462 -17.47 -40.95 -10.80
CA ARG A 462 -18.61 -41.56 -11.52
C ARG A 462 -18.87 -42.95 -10.99
N PRO A 463 -20.15 -43.34 -10.82
CA PRO A 463 -20.46 -44.71 -10.43
C PRO A 463 -19.88 -45.71 -11.44
N ARG A 464 -19.25 -46.76 -10.94
CA ARG A 464 -18.81 -47.88 -11.79
C ARG A 464 -20.04 -48.61 -12.32
N LEU A 465 -20.34 -48.45 -13.60
CA LEU A 465 -21.40 -49.25 -14.22
C LEU A 465 -21.05 -50.74 -14.06
N LYS A 466 -21.88 -51.52 -13.33
CA LYS A 466 -21.75 -52.97 -13.29
C LYS A 466 -21.87 -53.45 -14.74
N ARG A 467 -20.80 -54.02 -15.31
CA ARG A 467 -20.96 -54.80 -16.54
C ARG A 467 -22.00 -55.85 -16.25
N ALA A 468 -23.13 -55.82 -16.96
CA ALA A 468 -24.06 -56.93 -17.01
C ALA A 468 -23.29 -58.12 -17.52
N SER A 469 -23.20 -59.16 -16.68
CA SER A 469 -22.60 -60.46 -16.97
C SER A 469 -23.41 -61.17 -17.99
#